data_341d38ee9019340fc9693aecbe968170
#
_entry.id   341d38ee9019340fc9693aecbe968170
#
_cell.length_a   1.000
_cell.length_b   1.000
_cell.length_c   1.000
_cell.angle_alpha   90.00
_cell.angle_beta   90.00
_cell.angle_gamma   90.00
#
_symmetry.space_group_name_H-M   'P 1'
#
loop_
_entity.id
_entity.type
_entity.pdbx_description
1 polymer ?
#
loop_
_entity_poly.entity_id
_entity_poly.type
_entity_poly.pdbx_seq_one_letter_code
_entity_poly.pdbx_strand_id
1 'polypeptide(L)'
;MVTMSKRNTAIDIDTRTLEGLLEDLRDLRSRLEHELRQLDSSPRLSETYFDHLSEIHTLMTWVKGLAPDLQTEIERLDDQLPDD
;
A
#
# COMPACT_ATOMS: atom_id res chain seq x y z
N MET A 1 -25.89 -23.37 -11.75
CA MET A 1 -25.04 -23.12 -12.02
C MET A 1 -24.60 -22.16 -12.96
N VAL A 2 -25.37 -21.68 -13.70
CA VAL A 2 -25.06 -20.67 -14.61
C VAL A 2 -24.50 -19.46 -13.93
N THR A 3 -25.05 -19.17 -12.80
CA THR A 3 -24.56 -18.04 -12.05
C THR A 3 -23.11 -18.17 -11.73
N MET A 4 -22.68 -19.41 -11.62
CA MET A 4 -21.30 -19.61 -11.35
C MET A 4 -20.42 -19.17 -12.46
N SER A 5 -20.90 -19.23 -13.66
CA SER A 5 -20.07 -18.83 -14.77
C SER A 5 -19.65 -17.41 -14.69
N LYS A 6 -20.56 -16.55 -14.23
CA LYS A 6 -20.19 -15.17 -14.15
C LYS A 6 -19.17 -14.98 -13.11
N ARG A 7 -19.34 -15.64 -12.01
CA ARG A 7 -18.38 -15.49 -10.98
C ARG A 7 -17.05 -16.02 -11.40
N ASN A 8 -17.05 -17.06 -12.20
CA ASN A 8 -15.80 -17.62 -12.67
C ASN A 8 -15.01 -16.61 -13.46
N THR A 9 -15.68 -15.78 -14.21
CA THR A 9 -15.01 -14.75 -14.97
C THR A 9 -14.29 -13.80 -14.04
N ALA A 10 -14.93 -13.42 -12.97
CA ALA A 10 -14.31 -12.54 -12.01
C ALA A 10 -13.17 -13.24 -11.29
N ILE A 11 -13.33 -14.52 -11.01
CA ILE A 11 -12.31 -15.28 -10.33
C ILE A 11 -11.06 -15.41 -11.19
N ASP A 12 -11.23 -15.40 -12.49
CA ASP A 12 -10.10 -15.54 -13.39
C ASP A 12 -9.19 -14.30 -13.41
N ILE A 13 -9.62 -13.21 -12.83
CA ILE A 13 -8.79 -12.03 -12.78
C ILE A 13 -7.64 -12.29 -11.83
N ASP A 14 -6.44 -12.10 -12.34
CA ASP A 14 -5.23 -12.34 -11.55
C ASP A 14 -4.97 -11.17 -10.63
N THR A 15 -5.02 -11.42 -9.34
CA THR A 15 -4.79 -10.38 -8.34
C THR A 15 -3.48 -10.55 -7.59
N ARG A 16 -2.58 -11.40 -8.06
CA ARG A 16 -1.33 -11.64 -7.34
C ARG A 16 -0.47 -10.41 -7.23
N THR A 17 -0.38 -9.64 -8.31
CA THR A 17 0.38 -8.41 -8.29
C THR A 17 -0.22 -7.42 -7.30
N LEU A 18 -1.55 -7.28 -7.33
CA LEU A 18 -2.23 -6.41 -6.38
C LEU A 18 -1.97 -6.84 -4.95
N GLU A 19 -2.06 -8.13 -4.68
CA GLU A 19 -1.87 -8.64 -3.33
C GLU A 19 -0.46 -8.36 -2.82
N GLY A 20 0.54 -8.50 -3.69
CA GLY A 20 1.91 -8.18 -3.33
C GLY A 20 2.10 -6.70 -3.03
N LEU A 21 1.49 -5.84 -3.85
CA LEU A 21 1.58 -4.40 -3.63
C LEU A 21 0.86 -3.99 -2.35
N LEU A 22 -0.27 -4.61 -2.06
CA LEU A 22 -0.99 -4.32 -0.81
C LEU A 22 -0.22 -4.79 0.40
N GLU A 23 0.51 -5.90 0.26
CA GLU A 23 1.36 -6.38 1.35
C GLU A 23 2.47 -5.37 1.64
N ASP A 24 3.06 -4.82 0.58
CA ASP A 24 4.07 -3.79 0.72
C ASP A 24 3.48 -2.54 1.40
N LEU A 25 2.26 -2.19 1.03
CA LEU A 25 1.59 -1.05 1.64
C LEU A 25 1.33 -1.28 3.13
N ARG A 26 0.93 -2.50 3.49
CA ARG A 26 0.71 -2.83 4.91
C ARG A 26 2.01 -2.75 5.70
N ASP A 27 3.10 -3.20 5.10
CA ASP A 27 4.41 -3.12 5.74
C ASP A 27 4.82 -1.66 5.94
N LEU A 28 4.62 -0.83 4.91
CA LEU A 28 4.89 0.60 5.03
C LEU A 28 4.04 1.24 6.12
N ARG A 29 2.78 0.87 6.20
CA ARG A 29 1.89 1.40 7.22
C ARG A 29 2.42 1.07 8.62
N SER A 30 2.84 -0.16 8.82
CA SER A 30 3.36 -0.57 10.13
C SER A 30 4.62 0.21 10.50
N ARG A 31 5.49 0.41 9.53
CA ARG A 31 6.72 1.15 9.78
C ARG A 31 6.44 2.62 10.06
N LEU A 32 5.52 3.21 9.32
CA LEU A 32 5.12 4.60 9.55
C LEU A 32 4.51 4.77 10.93
N GLU A 33 3.65 3.86 11.33
CA GLU A 33 3.03 3.92 12.65
C GLU A 33 4.09 3.84 13.75
N HIS A 34 5.07 2.97 13.57
CA HIS A 34 6.15 2.82 14.53
C HIS A 34 6.94 4.13 14.66
N GLU A 35 7.33 4.70 13.51
CA GLU A 35 8.12 5.93 13.52
C GLU A 35 7.34 7.11 14.09
N LEU A 36 6.06 7.18 13.81
CA LEU A 36 5.23 8.25 14.37
C LEU A 36 5.13 8.14 15.88
N ARG A 37 5.00 6.93 16.40
CA ARG A 37 4.97 6.73 17.85
C ARG A 37 6.29 7.11 18.49
N GLN A 38 7.40 6.74 17.86
CA GLN A 38 8.72 7.10 18.38
C GLN A 38 8.92 8.60 18.33
N LEU A 39 8.44 9.23 17.27
CA LEU A 39 8.53 10.67 17.13
C LEU A 39 7.77 11.36 18.27
N ASP A 40 6.56 10.88 18.55
CA ASP A 40 5.72 11.46 19.60
C ASP A 40 6.35 11.33 20.98
N SER A 41 7.15 10.30 21.20
CA SER A 41 7.79 10.12 22.49
C SER A 41 9.17 10.74 22.55
N SER A 42 9.67 11.31 21.48
CA SER A 42 10.98 11.96 21.47
C SER A 42 10.85 13.43 21.89
N PRO A 43 11.82 13.96 22.62
CA PRO A 43 11.79 15.40 22.91
C PRO A 43 11.80 16.18 21.60
N ARG A 44 10.95 17.17 21.53
CA ARG A 44 10.78 17.94 20.32
C ARG A 44 12.10 18.56 19.87
N LEU A 45 12.41 18.36 18.58
CA LEU A 45 13.61 18.88 17.94
C LEU A 45 14.92 18.34 18.54
N SER A 46 14.84 17.22 19.25
CA SER A 46 16.05 16.54 19.73
C SER A 46 16.68 15.77 18.58
N GLU A 47 17.88 15.25 18.80
CA GLU A 47 18.55 14.42 17.81
C GLU A 47 17.72 13.20 17.46
N THR A 48 17.16 12.56 18.47
CA THR A 48 16.29 11.40 18.26
C THR A 48 15.06 11.76 17.43
N TYR A 49 14.51 12.94 17.67
CA TYR A 49 13.38 13.43 16.92
C TYR A 49 13.73 13.51 15.42
N PHE A 50 14.88 14.09 15.10
CA PHE A 50 15.31 14.22 13.72
C PHE A 50 15.67 12.88 13.09
N ASP A 51 16.17 11.94 13.89
CA ASP A 51 16.42 10.58 13.39
C ASP A 51 15.13 9.94 12.89
N HIS A 52 14.04 10.10 13.65
CA HIS A 52 12.77 9.54 13.25
C HIS A 52 12.16 10.29 12.06
N LEU A 53 12.38 11.60 11.97
CA LEU A 53 11.95 12.33 10.79
C LEU A 53 12.68 11.85 9.53
N SER A 54 13.95 11.52 9.66
CA SER A 54 14.73 10.99 8.54
C SER A 54 14.18 9.64 8.08
N GLU A 55 13.79 8.81 9.03
CA GLU A 55 13.20 7.52 8.69
C GLU A 55 11.86 7.71 7.99
N ILE A 56 11.06 8.64 8.46
CA ILE A 56 9.79 8.95 7.82
C ILE A 56 10.01 9.43 6.39
N HIS A 57 11.03 10.26 6.20
CA HIS A 57 11.39 10.75 4.87
C HIS A 57 11.73 9.59 3.93
N THR A 58 12.51 8.63 4.43
CA THR A 58 12.87 7.45 3.64
C THR A 58 11.61 6.64 3.28
N LEU A 59 10.71 6.48 4.23
CA LEU A 59 9.47 5.75 3.98
C LEU A 59 8.59 6.47 2.95
N MET A 60 8.62 7.80 2.94
CA MET A 60 7.88 8.55 1.93
C MET A 60 8.44 8.30 0.54
N THR A 61 9.74 8.09 0.42
CA THR A 61 10.34 7.73 -0.87
C THR A 61 9.79 6.39 -1.36
N TRP A 62 9.61 5.44 -0.44
CA TRP A 62 9.02 4.14 -0.79
C TRP A 62 7.56 4.29 -1.21
N VAL A 63 6.82 5.16 -0.51
CA VAL A 63 5.43 5.43 -0.86
C VAL A 63 5.35 6.00 -2.28
N LYS A 64 6.26 6.91 -2.62
CA LYS A 64 6.29 7.50 -3.96
C LYS A 64 6.54 6.45 -5.04
N GLY A 65 7.34 5.44 -4.74
CA GLY A 65 7.57 4.35 -5.68
C GLY A 65 6.41 3.38 -5.75
N LEU A 66 5.78 3.10 -4.62
CA LEU A 66 4.68 2.15 -4.55
C LEU A 66 3.38 2.70 -5.09
N ALA A 67 3.10 3.97 -4.85
CA ALA A 67 1.81 4.57 -5.17
C ALA A 67 1.44 4.45 -6.66
N PRO A 68 2.31 4.82 -7.60
CA PRO A 68 1.92 4.71 -9.02
C PRO A 68 1.70 3.27 -9.45
N ASP A 69 2.50 2.35 -8.92
CA ASP A 69 2.35 0.94 -9.27
C ASP A 69 1.01 0.41 -8.76
N LEU A 70 0.66 0.77 -7.54
CA LEU A 70 -0.59 0.34 -6.94
C LEU A 70 -1.77 0.98 -7.65
N GLN A 71 -1.69 2.25 -7.97
CA GLN A 71 -2.74 2.95 -8.71
C GLN A 71 -2.96 2.33 -10.07
N THR A 72 -1.88 2.02 -10.78
CA THR A 72 -1.97 1.38 -12.09
C THR A 72 -2.62 0.02 -11.99
N GLU A 73 -2.26 -0.74 -10.96
CA GLU A 73 -2.80 -2.08 -10.79
C GLU A 73 -4.28 -2.04 -10.44
N ILE A 74 -4.69 -1.09 -9.61
CA ILE A 74 -6.10 -0.93 -9.28
C ILE A 74 -6.89 -0.55 -10.52
N GLU A 75 -6.37 0.35 -11.34
CA GLU A 75 -7.03 0.76 -12.56
C GLU A 75 -7.14 -0.40 -13.55
N ARG A 76 -6.09 -1.21 -13.64
CA ARG A 76 -6.11 -2.36 -14.52
C ARG A 76 -7.21 -3.33 -14.13
N LEU A 77 -7.35 -3.57 -12.85
CA LEU A 77 -8.38 -4.50 -12.36
C LEU A 77 -9.77 -3.90 -12.51
N ASP A 78 -9.90 -2.61 -12.28
CA ASP A 78 -11.17 -1.93 -12.42
C ASP A 78 -11.67 -2.02 -13.87
N ASP A 79 -10.75 -1.90 -14.83
CA ASP A 79 -11.09 -2.00 -16.25
C ASP A 79 -11.54 -3.40 -16.64
N GLN A 80 -11.15 -4.41 -15.88
CA GLN A 80 -11.52 -5.78 -16.17
C GLN A 80 -12.85 -6.17 -15.56
N LEU A 81 -13.39 -5.37 -14.66
CA LEU A 81 -14.66 -5.66 -14.06
C LEU A 81 -15.79 -5.34 -15.02
N PRO A 82 -16.82 -6.17 -15.03
CA PRO A 82 -17.94 -5.89 -15.95
C PRO A 82 -18.71 -4.68 -15.50
N ASP A 83 -19.15 -3.91 -16.48
CA ASP A 83 -19.99 -2.79 -16.18
C ASP A 83 -21.38 -3.29 -16.03
N ASP A 84 -22.13 -2.81 -15.15
CA ASP A 84 -23.48 -3.25 -15.03
C ASP A 84 -24.45 -2.52 -15.81
#